data_e9260bfa60e6ec6bb31b169f8b8c1a04
#
_entry.id   e9260bfa60e6ec6bb31b169f8b8c1a04
#
_cell.length_a   1.000
_cell.length_b   1.000
_cell.length_c   1.000
_cell.angle_alpha   90.00
_cell.angle_beta   90.00
_cell.angle_gamma   90.00
#
_symmetry.space_group_name_H-M   'P 1'
#
loop_
_entity.id
_entity.type
_entity.pdbx_description
1 polymer ?
#
loop_
_entity_poly.entity_id
_entity_poly.type
_entity_poly.pdbx_seq_one_letter_code
_entity_poly.pdbx_strand_id
1 'polypeptide(L)'
;MLSAILLCGALASACSPAPPLDPMTLKGGTLTVDNRTKQNWANVEVWLNTHYRMQFRDIPAGGRMQAPLDFFVAGFGQHFSFNKQQVRDLRLTAKLPDGTTFESKKQFELDGLDGVLRDMATKK
;
A
#
# COMPACT_ATOMS: atom_id res chain seq x y z
N MET A 1 -27.56 -28.58 42.81
CA MET A 1 -27.37 -28.26 42.35
C MET A 1 -26.92 -27.69 41.49
N LEU A 2 -26.56 -27.31 41.08
CA LEU A 2 -26.21 -26.91 40.22
C LEU A 2 -25.63 -26.27 39.51
N SER A 3 -25.40 -25.90 39.11
CA SER A 3 -24.99 -25.49 38.37
C SER A 3 -24.54 -24.80 37.58
N ALA A 4 -24.30 -24.41 37.20
CA ALA A 4 -23.94 -23.80 36.48
C ALA A 4 -23.32 -23.33 35.63
N ILE A 5 -23.14 -23.03 35.21
CA ILE A 5 -22.70 -22.63 34.35
C ILE A 5 -22.23 -21.97 33.56
N LEU A 6 -21.92 -21.52 33.27
CA LEU A 6 -21.51 -20.94 32.56
C LEU A 6 -21.04 -20.46 31.64
N LEU A 7 -20.94 -20.25 31.25
CA LEU A 7 -20.67 -19.84 30.32
C LEU A 7 -19.94 -19.19 29.71
N CYS A 8 -19.64 -18.87 29.46
CA CYS A 8 -19.02 -18.29 28.93
C CYS A 8 -18.73 -17.81 27.95
N GLY A 9 -18.77 -17.54 27.67
CA GLY A 9 -18.58 -17.15 26.72
C GLY A 9 -17.91 -16.58 26.04
N ALA A 10 -17.89 -16.48 25.65
CA ALA A 10 -17.55 -16.06 24.85
C ALA A 10 -17.00 -15.29 24.24
N LEU A 11 -16.90 -14.92 24.15
CA LEU A 11 -16.52 -14.15 23.61
C LEU A 11 -15.79 -13.87 22.74
N ALA A 12 -15.58 -13.92 22.51
CA ALA A 12 -14.94 -13.83 21.73
C ALA A 12 -14.80 -13.21 20.83
N SER A 13 -14.84 -12.98 20.63
CA SER A 13 -14.75 -12.49 19.87
C SER A 13 -14.59 -11.88 19.16
N ALA A 14 -14.88 -11.82 19.03
CA ALA A 14 -15.07 -11.03 18.41
C ALA A 14 -14.23 -10.26 17.84
N CYS A 15 -13.42 -10.31 17.82
CA CYS A 15 -12.64 -9.50 17.25
C CYS A 15 -12.68 -9.63 15.84
N SER A 16 -13.41 -8.93 15.20
CA SER A 16 -13.17 -8.84 13.82
C SER A 16 -11.78 -8.31 13.69
N PRO A 17 -10.94 -8.95 12.94
CA PRO A 17 -9.60 -8.42 12.77
C PRO A 17 -9.71 -7.04 12.16
N ALA A 18 -8.90 -6.16 12.64
CA ALA A 18 -8.79 -4.86 12.01
C ALA A 18 -8.37 -5.08 10.57
N PRO A 19 -8.85 -4.26 9.64
CA PRO A 19 -8.37 -4.38 8.28
C PRO A 19 -6.86 -4.23 8.26
N PRO A 20 -6.18 -4.99 7.41
CA PRO A 20 -4.74 -4.87 7.32
C PRO A 20 -4.37 -3.44 6.99
N LEU A 21 -3.38 -2.93 7.68
CA LEU A 21 -2.90 -1.59 7.41
C LEU A 21 -2.23 -1.59 6.06
N ASP A 22 -2.53 -0.55 5.29
CA ASP A 22 -1.93 -0.37 3.98
C ASP A 22 -0.43 -0.16 4.16
N PRO A 23 0.40 -1.01 3.56
CA PRO A 23 1.84 -0.82 3.69
C PRO A 23 2.37 0.38 2.94
N MET A 24 1.59 0.93 2.03
CA MET A 24 2.03 2.07 1.24
C MET A 24 1.23 3.30 1.61
N THR A 25 1.93 4.36 1.96
CA THR A 25 1.32 5.64 2.27
C THR A 25 1.95 6.70 1.38
N LEU A 26 1.10 7.48 0.74
CA LEU A 26 1.58 8.55 -0.12
C LEU A 26 1.24 9.88 0.52
N LYS A 27 2.25 10.70 0.74
CA LYS A 27 2.04 12.01 1.33
C LYS A 27 2.83 13.02 0.54
N GLY A 28 2.13 13.93 -0.11
CA GLY A 28 2.79 14.80 -1.06
C GLY A 28 3.42 13.96 -2.14
N GLY A 29 4.63 14.22 -2.49
CA GLY A 29 5.35 13.44 -3.48
C GLY A 29 6.23 12.35 -2.91
N THR A 30 5.99 11.94 -1.66
CA THR A 30 6.83 10.94 -1.01
C THR A 30 6.04 9.70 -0.70
N LEU A 31 6.59 8.56 -1.10
CA LEU A 31 6.01 7.26 -0.79
C LEU A 31 6.70 6.68 0.42
N THR A 32 5.91 6.20 1.37
CA THR A 32 6.42 5.47 2.53
C THR A 32 5.94 4.04 2.44
N VAL A 33 6.87 3.11 2.59
CA VAL A 33 6.56 1.68 2.61
C VAL A 33 6.87 1.17 4.01
N ASP A 34 5.83 0.66 4.67
CA ASP A 34 5.94 0.14 6.04
C ASP A 34 5.77 -1.37 6.01
N ASN A 35 6.76 -2.09 6.47
CA ASN A 35 6.61 -3.52 6.64
C ASN A 35 6.06 -3.78 8.04
N ARG A 36 4.75 -3.85 8.14
CA ARG A 36 4.08 -4.08 9.42
C ARG A 36 3.83 -5.55 9.71
N THR A 37 4.47 -6.42 8.93
CA THR A 37 4.35 -7.85 9.15
C THR A 37 5.46 -8.33 10.06
N LYS A 38 5.40 -9.59 10.42
CA LYS A 38 6.43 -10.21 11.25
C LYS A 38 7.50 -10.89 10.41
N GLN A 39 7.46 -10.71 9.11
CA GLN A 39 8.40 -11.34 8.19
C GLN A 39 9.23 -10.28 7.49
N ASN A 40 10.47 -10.63 7.21
CA ASN A 40 11.34 -9.74 6.43
C ASN A 40 10.91 -9.77 4.97
N TRP A 41 11.04 -8.62 4.32
CA TRP A 41 10.75 -8.49 2.89
C TRP A 41 12.04 -8.33 2.12
N ALA A 42 12.25 -9.19 1.15
CA ALA A 42 13.41 -9.10 0.27
C ALA A 42 12.96 -8.69 -1.13
N ASN A 43 13.88 -8.13 -1.89
CA ASN A 43 13.62 -7.75 -3.28
C ASN A 43 12.35 -6.91 -3.39
N VAL A 44 12.26 -5.89 -2.57
CA VAL A 44 11.06 -5.05 -2.54
C VAL A 44 11.05 -4.17 -3.78
N GLU A 45 9.93 -4.18 -4.48
CA GLU A 45 9.78 -3.44 -5.71
C GLU A 45 8.42 -2.77 -5.73
N VAL A 46 8.38 -1.53 -6.17
CA VAL A 46 7.12 -0.81 -6.28
C VAL A 46 6.97 -0.30 -7.71
N TRP A 47 5.81 -0.56 -8.28
CA TRP A 47 5.44 -0.05 -9.58
C TRP A 47 4.45 1.08 -9.42
N LEU A 48 4.70 2.15 -10.11
CA LEU A 48 3.88 3.35 -10.08
C LEU A 48 3.26 3.53 -11.45
N ASN A 49 1.94 3.60 -11.49
CA ASN A 49 1.20 3.75 -12.75
C ASN A 49 1.58 2.71 -13.80
N THR A 50 1.97 1.52 -13.34
CA THR A 50 2.36 0.38 -14.16
C THR A 50 3.59 0.58 -15.03
N HIS A 51 4.06 1.80 -15.19
CA HIS A 51 5.21 2.07 -16.08
C HIS A 51 6.47 2.47 -15.36
N TYR A 52 6.36 3.01 -14.16
CA TYR A 52 7.51 3.49 -13.42
C TYR A 52 7.79 2.54 -12.29
N ARG A 53 9.07 2.29 -12.05
CA ARG A 53 9.48 1.28 -11.08
C ARG A 53 10.59 1.81 -10.20
N MET A 54 10.60 1.35 -8.99
CA MET A 54 11.71 1.58 -8.09
C MET A 54 11.94 0.32 -7.27
N GLN A 55 13.19 -0.08 -7.15
CA GLN A 55 13.57 -1.18 -6.29
C GLN A 55 14.08 -0.62 -4.98
N PHE A 56 13.56 -1.16 -3.90
CA PHE A 56 14.03 -0.80 -2.58
C PHE A 56 14.96 -1.89 -2.07
N ARG A 57 15.76 -1.53 -1.09
CA ARG A 57 16.50 -2.55 -0.38
C ARG A 57 15.53 -3.40 0.44
N ASP A 58 16.05 -4.47 1.03
CA ASP A 58 15.24 -5.31 1.88
C ASP A 58 14.68 -4.51 3.04
N ILE A 59 13.44 -4.78 3.41
CA ILE A 59 12.79 -4.12 4.53
C ILE A 59 12.50 -5.15 5.60
N PRO A 60 13.20 -5.11 6.71
CA PRO A 60 12.97 -6.09 7.77
C PRO A 60 11.60 -5.91 8.41
N ALA A 61 11.16 -6.93 9.13
CA ALA A 61 9.90 -6.84 9.86
C ALA A 61 9.90 -5.59 10.73
N GLY A 62 8.85 -4.81 10.63
CA GLY A 62 8.74 -3.56 11.36
C GLY A 62 9.51 -2.41 10.76
N GLY A 63 10.22 -2.65 9.66
CA GLY A 63 11.02 -1.60 9.04
C GLY A 63 10.20 -0.70 8.13
N ARG A 64 10.84 0.37 7.68
CA ARG A 64 10.19 1.38 6.87
C ARG A 64 11.17 1.94 5.87
N MET A 65 10.66 2.27 4.69
CA MET A 65 11.44 2.93 3.64
C MET A 65 10.64 4.09 3.09
N GLN A 66 11.34 5.14 2.69
CA GLN A 66 10.70 6.28 2.04
C GLN A 66 11.43 6.62 0.77
N ALA A 67 10.70 7.10 -0.22
CA ALA A 67 11.30 7.52 -1.47
C ALA A 67 10.44 8.58 -2.14
N PRO A 68 11.07 9.62 -2.69
CA PRO A 68 10.34 10.55 -3.53
C PRO A 68 9.84 9.85 -4.78
N LEU A 69 8.65 10.21 -5.23
CA LEU A 69 8.10 9.61 -6.44
C LEU A 69 8.94 9.93 -7.67
N ASP A 70 9.64 11.05 -7.64
CA ASP A 70 10.49 11.43 -8.77
C ASP A 70 11.67 10.50 -8.98
N PHE A 71 11.92 9.59 -8.05
CA PHE A 71 12.96 8.59 -8.19
C PHE A 71 12.51 7.37 -8.98
N PHE A 72 11.21 7.25 -9.23
CA PHE A 72 10.70 6.13 -10.02
C PHE A 72 11.01 6.36 -11.49
N VAL A 73 11.41 5.30 -12.18
CA VAL A 73 11.93 5.40 -13.54
C VAL A 73 11.20 4.43 -14.45
N ALA A 74 10.81 4.92 -15.62
CA ALA A 74 10.22 4.06 -16.64
C ALA A 74 11.31 3.28 -17.37
N GLY A 75 10.89 2.28 -18.14
CA GLY A 75 11.84 1.41 -18.81
C GLY A 75 12.80 2.12 -19.77
N PHE A 76 12.38 3.25 -20.29
CA PHE A 76 13.24 4.02 -21.19
C PHE A 76 14.02 5.12 -20.46
N GLY A 77 14.03 5.09 -19.14
CA GLY A 77 14.85 6.00 -18.37
C GLY A 77 14.21 7.29 -17.94
N GLN A 78 12.96 7.50 -18.28
CA GLN A 78 12.29 8.74 -17.90
C GLN A 78 11.81 8.64 -16.45
N HIS A 79 12.10 9.69 -15.69
CA HIS A 79 11.67 9.76 -14.29
C HIS A 79 10.23 10.22 -14.18
N PHE A 80 9.54 9.70 -13.19
CA PHE A 80 8.21 10.18 -12.87
C PHE A 80 8.32 11.62 -12.38
N SER A 81 7.35 12.45 -12.73
CA SER A 81 7.30 13.84 -12.26
C SER A 81 6.00 14.06 -11.51
N PHE A 82 6.10 14.16 -10.20
CA PHE A 82 4.93 14.32 -9.36
C PHE A 82 4.18 15.62 -9.69
N ASN A 83 4.91 16.64 -10.13
CA ASN A 83 4.29 17.92 -10.45
C ASN A 83 3.52 17.91 -11.75
N LYS A 84 3.79 16.95 -12.62
CA LYS A 84 3.20 16.92 -13.96
C LYS A 84 2.29 15.73 -14.18
N GLN A 85 2.31 14.75 -13.30
CA GLN A 85 1.59 13.51 -13.50
C GLN A 85 0.86 13.13 -12.24
N GLN A 86 -0.25 12.44 -12.40
CA GLN A 86 -1.02 11.96 -11.27
C GLN A 86 -0.66 10.54 -10.96
N VAL A 87 -0.72 10.20 -9.68
CA VAL A 87 -0.56 8.83 -9.24
C VAL A 87 -1.91 8.13 -9.40
N ARG A 88 -1.93 7.08 -10.20
CA ARG A 88 -3.14 6.30 -10.44
C ARG A 88 -3.15 5.04 -9.63
N ASP A 89 -2.03 4.37 -9.57
CA ASP A 89 -1.95 3.13 -8.81
C ASP A 89 -0.52 2.86 -8.39
N LEU A 90 -0.44 2.05 -7.36
CA LEU A 90 0.84 1.56 -6.84
C LEU A 90 0.71 0.06 -6.65
N ARG A 91 1.75 -0.67 -6.96
CA ARG A 91 1.81 -2.09 -6.72
C ARG A 91 3.13 -2.43 -6.07
N LEU A 92 3.06 -3.02 -4.91
CA LEU A 92 4.21 -3.42 -4.13
C LEU A 92 4.35 -4.93 -4.19
N THR A 93 5.55 -5.40 -4.47
CA THR A 93 5.85 -6.83 -4.38
C THR A 93 7.09 -7.00 -3.52
N ALA A 94 7.13 -8.12 -2.80
CA ALA A 94 8.26 -8.45 -1.96
C ALA A 94 8.36 -9.96 -1.83
N LYS A 95 9.57 -10.46 -1.68
CA LYS A 95 9.80 -11.88 -1.42
C LYS A 95 9.79 -12.13 0.06
N LEU A 96 9.04 -13.13 0.48
CA LEU A 96 8.99 -13.55 1.87
C LEU A 96 10.03 -14.63 2.12
N PRO A 97 10.39 -14.87 3.39
CA PRO A 97 11.40 -15.87 3.70
C PRO A 97 11.08 -17.28 3.21
N ASP A 98 9.80 -17.60 3.08
CA ASP A 98 9.41 -18.92 2.58
C ASP A 98 9.43 -19.02 1.06
N GLY A 99 9.85 -17.97 0.37
CA GLY A 99 9.93 -17.98 -1.08
C GLY A 99 8.68 -17.49 -1.79
N THR A 100 7.60 -17.30 -1.08
CA THR A 100 6.39 -16.76 -1.71
C THR A 100 6.50 -15.27 -1.90
N THR A 101 5.59 -14.72 -2.69
CA THR A 101 5.59 -13.30 -2.99
C THR A 101 4.43 -12.63 -2.28
N PHE A 102 4.73 -11.58 -1.57
CA PHE A 102 3.71 -10.71 -0.98
C PHE A 102 3.40 -9.61 -2.00
N GLU A 103 2.13 -9.31 -2.16
CA GLU A 103 1.74 -8.25 -3.09
C GLU A 103 0.67 -7.39 -2.46
N SER A 104 0.79 -6.09 -2.67
CA SER A 104 -0.21 -5.12 -2.23
C SER A 104 -0.43 -4.13 -3.35
N LYS A 105 -1.68 -3.85 -3.62
CA LYS A 105 -2.06 -2.90 -4.66
C LYS A 105 -2.86 -1.78 -4.05
N LYS A 106 -2.69 -0.59 -4.61
CA LYS A 106 -3.42 0.57 -4.13
C LYS A 106 -3.80 1.40 -5.34
N GLN A 107 -5.07 1.75 -5.42
CA GLN A 107 -5.56 2.61 -6.48
C GLN A 107 -6.02 3.92 -5.90
N PHE A 108 -5.77 4.97 -6.63
CA PHE A 108 -6.15 6.32 -6.21
C PHE A 108 -7.21 6.84 -7.15
N GLU A 109 -8.15 7.59 -6.60
CA GLU A 109 -9.09 8.29 -7.44
C GLU A 109 -8.35 9.42 -8.14
N LEU A 110 -8.69 9.59 -9.41
CA LEU A 110 -8.07 10.64 -10.18
C LEU A 110 -8.74 11.95 -9.82
N ASP A 111 -8.04 12.75 -9.05
CA ASP A 111 -8.57 14.03 -8.63
C ASP A 111 -8.51 15.07 -9.73
N GLY A 112 -7.79 14.79 -10.79
CA GLY A 112 -7.69 15.73 -11.88
C GLY A 112 -8.94 15.74 -12.71
N LEU A 113 -8.86 15.11 -13.87
CA LEU A 113 -9.95 15.15 -14.82
C LEU A 113 -11.22 14.50 -14.28
N ASP A 114 -11.04 13.34 -13.65
CA ASP A 114 -12.19 12.60 -13.16
C ASP A 114 -12.92 13.37 -12.06
N GLY A 115 -12.17 13.96 -11.16
CA GLY A 115 -12.76 14.77 -10.10
C GLY A 115 -13.46 15.99 -10.66
N VAL A 116 -12.88 16.63 -11.66
CA VAL A 116 -13.47 17.79 -12.28
C VAL A 116 -14.76 17.43 -12.98
N LEU A 117 -14.76 16.34 -13.72
CA LEU A 117 -15.96 15.92 -14.42
C LEU A 117 -17.08 15.57 -13.46
N ARG A 118 -16.75 14.89 -12.38
CA ARG A 118 -17.73 14.55 -11.36
C ARG A 118 -18.29 15.80 -10.72
N ASP A 119 -17.43 16.75 -10.44
CA ASP A 119 -17.83 17.99 -9.83
C ASP A 119 -18.74 18.78 -10.75
N MET A 120 -18.42 18.83 -12.02
CA MET A 120 -19.25 19.50 -13.00
C MET A 120 -20.61 18.83 -13.12
N ALA A 121 -20.66 17.52 -13.03
CA ALA A 121 -21.92 16.81 -13.12
C ALA A 121 -22.82 17.10 -11.92
N THR A 122 -22.25 17.39 -10.76
CA THR A 122 -23.05 17.63 -9.59
C THR A 122 -23.41 19.09 -9.38
N LYS A 123 -22.81 19.96 -10.13
CA LYS A 123 -23.04 21.39 -9.94
C LYS A 123 -24.21 21.91 -10.74
N LYS A 124 -25.06 21.10 -11.16
CA LYS A 124 -26.25 21.58 -11.85
C LYS A 124 -27.37 21.99 -10.92
#